data_d3a48d0f0a3f80aa7a2da951ee367a20
#
_entry.id   d3a48d0f0a3f80aa7a2da951ee367a20
#
_cell.length_a   1.000
_cell.length_b   1.000
_cell.length_c   1.000
_cell.angle_alpha   90.00
_cell.angle_beta   90.00
_cell.angle_gamma   90.00
#
_symmetry.space_group_name_H-M   'P 1'
#
loop_
_entity.id
_entity.type
_entity.pdbx_description
1 polymer ?
#
loop_
_entity_poly.entity_id
_entity_poly.type
_entity_poly.pdbx_seq_one_letter_code
_entity_poly.pdbx_strand_id
1 'polypeptide(L)'
;MRRGATGSSRVPAAVRISLTPKTSEFFVLFARAGENALAAARLVERRFREHPNSDVTQEQVKAVETAGDTVTRDLIQLLNTQYVTPFDRDDIYLLATEIDDVVDFLEEASDLLGLYGVEMPTPHAMEQCAIIVEAVDHLATACQNLKGMRGVSQALVDMKSLEDKGDRLLRDALASLFRDPGIDPLIVIRWKDIYEALERALDACETAANVIANIVVKNA
;
A
#
# COMPACT_ATOMS: atom_id res chain seq x y z
N MET A 1 -79.90 -7.37 5.71
CA MET A 1 -78.78 -6.43 5.34
C MET A 1 -77.47 -7.01 5.89
N ARG A 2 -76.67 -7.61 5.02
CA ARG A 2 -75.29 -8.10 5.37
C ARG A 2 -74.29 -7.21 4.66
N ARG A 3 -73.43 -6.53 5.42
CA ARG A 3 -72.34 -5.76 4.88
C ARG A 3 -71.09 -6.67 4.78
N GLY A 4 -70.58 -6.81 3.55
CA GLY A 4 -69.36 -7.53 3.28
C GLY A 4 -68.12 -6.66 3.68
N ALA A 5 -67.22 -7.27 4.40
CA ALA A 5 -65.90 -6.71 4.71
C ALA A 5 -64.94 -7.08 3.58
N THR A 6 -64.44 -6.08 2.83
CA THR A 6 -63.39 -6.22 1.85
C THR A 6 -62.04 -6.23 2.57
N GLY A 7 -61.44 -7.39 2.73
CA GLY A 7 -60.10 -7.53 3.21
C GLY A 7 -59.10 -7.09 2.14
N SER A 8 -58.42 -5.98 2.38
CA SER A 8 -57.24 -5.54 1.60
C SER A 8 -56.06 -6.38 1.93
N SER A 9 -55.70 -7.33 1.06
CA SER A 9 -54.46 -8.08 1.17
C SER A 9 -53.29 -7.14 0.73
N ARG A 10 -52.52 -6.68 1.72
CA ARG A 10 -51.24 -6.02 1.44
C ARG A 10 -50.24 -7.05 0.90
N VAL A 11 -49.91 -6.95 -0.38
CA VAL A 11 -48.79 -7.68 -0.99
C VAL A 11 -47.51 -7.15 -0.36
N PRO A 12 -46.61 -8.00 0.19
CA PRO A 12 -45.35 -7.55 0.73
C PRO A 12 -44.51 -6.97 -0.40
N ALA A 13 -43.88 -5.82 -0.15
CA ALA A 13 -42.96 -5.17 -1.09
C ALA A 13 -41.83 -6.13 -1.46
N ALA A 14 -41.75 -6.51 -2.72
CA ALA A 14 -40.67 -7.35 -3.23
C ALA A 14 -39.32 -6.64 -2.98
N VAL A 15 -38.46 -7.27 -2.19
CA VAL A 15 -37.06 -6.85 -2.03
C VAL A 15 -36.40 -6.98 -3.40
N ARG A 16 -36.15 -5.86 -4.06
CA ARG A 16 -35.38 -5.81 -5.31
C ARG A 16 -33.92 -6.06 -4.95
N ILE A 17 -33.47 -7.31 -5.01
CA ILE A 17 -32.06 -7.65 -4.99
C ILE A 17 -31.49 -7.17 -6.33
N SER A 18 -30.65 -6.13 -6.28
CA SER A 18 -29.89 -5.70 -7.45
C SER A 18 -28.84 -6.77 -7.76
N LEU A 19 -29.02 -7.51 -8.84
CA LEU A 19 -28.11 -8.55 -9.34
C LEU A 19 -26.98 -7.97 -10.23
N THR A 20 -26.84 -6.65 -10.29
CA THR A 20 -25.73 -6.02 -11.02
C THR A 20 -24.44 -6.21 -10.24
N PRO A 21 -23.43 -6.88 -10.83
CA PRO A 21 -22.13 -7.06 -10.15
C PRO A 21 -21.49 -5.70 -9.85
N LYS A 22 -21.06 -5.52 -8.62
CA LYS A 22 -20.33 -4.31 -8.19
C LYS A 22 -18.84 -4.37 -8.59
N THR A 23 -18.54 -4.92 -9.75
CA THR A 23 -17.15 -5.09 -10.22
C THR A 23 -16.39 -3.78 -10.36
N SER A 24 -17.09 -2.68 -10.65
CA SER A 24 -16.48 -1.35 -10.73
C SER A 24 -16.00 -0.81 -9.37
N GLU A 25 -16.56 -1.30 -8.25
CA GLU A 25 -16.20 -0.88 -6.90
C GLU A 25 -14.79 -1.34 -6.51
N PHE A 26 -14.36 -2.53 -6.98
CA PHE A 26 -12.98 -3.01 -6.79
C PHE A 26 -11.95 -2.02 -7.37
N PHE A 27 -12.17 -1.51 -8.56
CA PHE A 27 -11.24 -0.56 -9.19
C PHE A 27 -11.17 0.77 -8.43
N VAL A 28 -12.28 1.23 -7.87
CA VAL A 28 -12.31 2.45 -7.04
C VAL A 28 -11.52 2.23 -5.76
N LEU A 29 -11.68 1.06 -5.12
CA LEU A 29 -10.96 0.74 -3.89
C LEU A 29 -9.46 0.55 -4.14
N PHE A 30 -9.04 -0.11 -5.22
CA PHE A 30 -7.63 -0.22 -5.58
C PHE A 30 -7.00 1.14 -5.90
N ALA A 31 -7.70 2.02 -6.61
CA ALA A 31 -7.21 3.38 -6.83
C ALA A 31 -7.01 4.14 -5.51
N ARG A 32 -7.96 4.00 -4.57
CA ARG A 32 -7.83 4.59 -3.23
C ARG A 32 -6.69 3.98 -2.41
N ALA A 33 -6.47 2.66 -2.50
CA ALA A 33 -5.36 1.98 -1.83
C ALA A 33 -4.01 2.52 -2.34
N GLY A 34 -3.82 2.60 -3.67
CA GLY A 34 -2.61 3.18 -4.26
C GLY A 34 -2.41 4.65 -3.89
N GLU A 35 -3.47 5.48 -3.88
CA GLU A 35 -3.40 6.88 -3.45
C GLU A 35 -3.01 7.00 -1.97
N ASN A 36 -3.54 6.14 -1.11
CA ASN A 36 -3.20 6.09 0.32
C ASN A 36 -1.74 5.69 0.53
N ALA A 37 -1.25 4.67 -0.17
CA ALA A 37 0.14 4.24 -0.11
C ALA A 37 1.09 5.37 -0.55
N LEU A 38 0.75 6.10 -1.62
CA LEU A 38 1.53 7.24 -2.08
C LEU A 38 1.54 8.39 -1.06
N ALA A 39 0.42 8.63 -0.40
CA ALA A 39 0.35 9.62 0.68
C ALA A 39 1.24 9.23 1.87
N ALA A 40 1.24 7.94 2.27
CA ALA A 40 2.12 7.41 3.31
C ALA A 40 3.59 7.57 2.94
N ALA A 41 3.98 7.17 1.72
CA ALA A 41 5.37 7.25 1.24
C ALA A 41 5.89 8.70 1.26
N ARG A 42 5.10 9.65 0.77
CA ARG A 42 5.47 11.08 0.77
C ARG A 42 5.56 11.66 2.19
N LEU A 43 4.69 11.23 3.08
CA LEU A 43 4.69 11.68 4.47
C LEU A 43 5.94 11.17 5.22
N VAL A 44 6.29 9.89 5.04
CA VAL A 44 7.47 9.27 5.63
C VAL A 44 8.75 9.86 5.05
N GLU A 45 8.85 10.02 3.73
CA GLU A 45 10.00 10.67 3.07
C GLU A 45 10.21 12.08 3.62
N ARG A 46 9.15 12.87 3.74
CA ARG A 46 9.22 14.21 4.31
C ARG A 46 9.69 14.17 5.77
N ARG A 47 9.16 13.23 6.58
CA ARG A 47 9.56 13.08 7.98
C ARG A 47 11.04 12.75 8.11
N PHE A 48 11.57 11.84 7.29
CA PHE A 48 13.00 11.52 7.27
C PHE A 48 13.83 12.72 6.84
N ARG A 49 13.48 13.38 5.75
CA ARG A 49 14.25 14.50 5.20
C ARG A 49 14.33 15.70 6.14
N GLU A 50 13.26 15.98 6.89
CA GLU A 50 13.16 17.15 7.76
C GLU A 50 13.48 16.84 9.23
N HIS A 51 13.76 15.57 9.58
CA HIS A 51 14.12 15.19 10.95
C HIS A 51 15.43 15.89 11.40
N PRO A 52 15.53 16.36 12.67
CA PRO A 52 14.55 16.22 13.77
C PRO A 52 13.48 17.33 13.81
N ASN A 53 13.50 18.27 12.88
CA ASN A 53 12.61 19.45 12.89
C ASN A 53 11.35 19.26 12.05
N SER A 54 11.02 18.03 11.65
CA SER A 54 9.83 17.74 10.86
C SER A 54 8.56 18.10 11.64
N ASP A 55 7.60 18.73 10.96
CA ASP A 55 6.25 18.93 11.46
C ASP A 55 5.36 17.67 11.29
N VAL A 56 5.88 16.64 10.61
CA VAL A 56 5.21 15.34 10.46
C VAL A 56 5.38 14.53 11.73
N THR A 57 4.27 14.25 12.40
CA THR A 57 4.25 13.43 13.62
C THR A 57 3.99 11.96 13.32
N GLN A 58 4.33 11.07 14.25
CA GLN A 58 4.03 9.64 14.13
C GLN A 58 2.52 9.38 14.06
N GLU A 59 1.72 10.16 14.79
CA GLU A 59 0.27 10.04 14.77
C GLU A 59 -0.31 10.35 13.38
N GLN A 60 0.30 11.26 12.61
CA GLN A 60 -0.12 11.55 11.24
C GLN A 60 0.20 10.38 10.31
N VAL A 61 1.37 9.74 10.46
CA VAL A 61 1.72 8.55 9.69
C VAL A 61 0.77 7.40 10.04
N LYS A 62 0.54 7.16 11.33
CA LYS A 62 -0.40 6.13 11.81
C LYS A 62 -1.84 6.37 11.34
N ALA A 63 -2.26 7.63 11.21
CA ALA A 63 -3.59 7.95 10.69
C ALA A 63 -3.73 7.57 9.20
N VAL A 64 -2.66 7.69 8.40
CA VAL A 64 -2.66 7.27 6.99
C VAL A 64 -2.67 5.75 6.89
N GLU A 65 -1.91 5.04 7.72
CA GLU A 65 -1.94 3.58 7.79
C GLU A 65 -3.35 3.09 8.17
N THR A 66 -3.95 3.61 9.24
CA THR A 66 -5.31 3.23 9.64
C THR A 66 -6.37 3.51 8.55
N ALA A 67 -6.15 4.54 7.73
CA ALA A 67 -6.99 4.78 6.55
C ALA A 67 -6.77 3.73 5.46
N GLY A 68 -5.53 3.26 5.26
CA GLY A 68 -5.17 2.14 4.37
C GLY A 68 -5.83 0.84 4.80
N ASP A 69 -5.67 0.45 6.07
CA ASP A 69 -6.35 -0.68 6.71
C ASP A 69 -7.86 -0.72 6.42
N THR A 70 -8.48 0.45 6.46
CA THR A 70 -9.92 0.55 6.19
C THR A 70 -10.22 0.24 4.73
N VAL A 71 -9.41 0.70 3.79
CA VAL A 71 -9.57 0.40 2.36
C VAL A 71 -9.34 -1.07 2.08
N THR A 72 -8.32 -1.67 2.67
CA THR A 72 -8.00 -3.11 2.55
C THR A 72 -9.13 -3.96 3.12
N ARG A 73 -9.66 -3.60 4.27
CA ARG A 73 -10.84 -4.27 4.87
C ARG A 73 -12.07 -4.18 3.97
N ASP A 74 -12.32 -3.01 3.37
CA ASP A 74 -13.43 -2.81 2.44
C ASP A 74 -13.27 -3.69 1.17
N LEU A 75 -12.04 -3.81 0.62
CA LEU A 75 -11.72 -4.70 -0.49
C LEU A 75 -11.99 -6.16 -0.15
N ILE A 76 -11.52 -6.64 1.00
CA ILE A 76 -11.71 -8.01 1.47
C ILE A 76 -13.20 -8.29 1.74
N GLN A 77 -13.92 -7.34 2.34
CA GLN A 77 -15.36 -7.48 2.56
C GLN A 77 -16.12 -7.50 1.23
N LEU A 78 -15.77 -6.66 0.27
CA LEU A 78 -16.36 -6.67 -1.06
C LEU A 78 -16.08 -8.02 -1.76
N LEU A 79 -14.85 -8.51 -1.69
CA LEU A 79 -14.45 -9.82 -2.22
C LEU A 79 -15.29 -10.95 -1.62
N ASN A 80 -15.53 -10.95 -0.32
CA ASN A 80 -16.29 -11.98 0.37
C ASN A 80 -17.80 -11.95 0.07
N THR A 81 -18.34 -10.80 -0.33
CA THR A 81 -19.76 -10.62 -0.57
C THR A 81 -20.16 -10.68 -2.05
N GLN A 82 -19.21 -10.47 -2.98
CA GLN A 82 -19.47 -10.50 -4.42
C GLN A 82 -19.22 -11.90 -5.00
N TYR A 83 -20.19 -12.39 -5.78
CA TYR A 83 -20.08 -13.67 -6.48
C TYR A 83 -19.28 -13.54 -7.79
N VAL A 84 -19.35 -12.38 -8.43
CA VAL A 84 -18.62 -12.06 -9.67
C VAL A 84 -17.59 -11.00 -9.37
N THR A 85 -16.33 -11.30 -9.61
CA THR A 85 -15.17 -10.41 -9.42
C THR A 85 -14.57 -10.01 -10.77
N PRO A 86 -13.88 -8.86 -10.86
CA PRO A 86 -13.26 -8.42 -12.13
C PRO A 86 -12.03 -9.25 -12.51
N PHE A 87 -11.36 -9.86 -11.52
CA PHE A 87 -10.16 -10.68 -11.66
C PHE A 87 -10.30 -11.95 -10.79
N ASP A 88 -9.29 -12.80 -10.83
CA ASP A 88 -9.14 -13.91 -9.91
C ASP A 88 -9.19 -13.42 -8.45
N ARG A 89 -9.90 -14.15 -7.60
CA ARG A 89 -10.11 -13.77 -6.20
C ARG A 89 -8.81 -13.77 -5.40
N ASP A 90 -7.93 -14.72 -5.70
CA ASP A 90 -6.63 -14.83 -5.03
C ASP A 90 -5.73 -13.64 -5.42
N ASP A 91 -5.76 -13.21 -6.69
CA ASP A 91 -5.03 -12.03 -7.15
C ASP A 91 -5.56 -10.73 -6.50
N ILE A 92 -6.89 -10.61 -6.33
CA ILE A 92 -7.51 -9.46 -5.63
C ILE A 92 -7.07 -9.41 -4.18
N TYR A 93 -7.11 -10.55 -3.48
CA TYR A 93 -6.70 -10.64 -2.08
C TYR A 93 -5.21 -10.29 -1.93
N LEU A 94 -4.36 -10.92 -2.73
CA LEU A 94 -2.91 -10.70 -2.68
C LEU A 94 -2.54 -9.24 -2.99
N LEU A 95 -3.12 -8.65 -4.04
CA LEU A 95 -2.86 -7.25 -4.36
C LEU A 95 -3.28 -6.31 -3.22
N ALA A 96 -4.43 -6.57 -2.59
CA ALA A 96 -4.89 -5.75 -1.48
C ALA A 96 -3.95 -5.82 -0.27
N THR A 97 -3.46 -7.03 0.07
CA THR A 97 -2.53 -7.22 1.20
C THR A 97 -1.14 -6.64 0.92
N GLU A 98 -0.62 -6.80 -0.30
CA GLU A 98 0.71 -6.25 -0.64
C GLU A 98 0.72 -4.71 -0.64
N ILE A 99 -0.37 -4.05 -1.06
CA ILE A 99 -0.47 -2.58 -0.96
C ILE A 99 -0.55 -2.14 0.51
N ASP A 100 -1.21 -2.91 1.36
CA ASP A 100 -1.31 -2.68 2.80
C ASP A 100 0.08 -2.81 3.44
N ASP A 101 0.82 -3.88 3.13
CA ASP A 101 2.18 -4.14 3.62
C ASP A 101 3.15 -3.00 3.29
N VAL A 102 3.01 -2.35 2.12
CA VAL A 102 3.79 -1.13 1.79
C VAL A 102 3.60 -0.05 2.85
N VAL A 103 2.36 0.20 3.25
CA VAL A 103 2.02 1.26 4.20
C VAL A 103 2.47 0.88 5.61
N ASP A 104 2.30 -0.38 5.99
CA ASP A 104 2.69 -0.91 7.30
C ASP A 104 4.20 -0.81 7.51
N PHE A 105 5.01 -1.21 6.52
CA PHE A 105 6.47 -1.12 6.62
C PHE A 105 6.97 0.33 6.61
N LEU A 106 6.30 1.23 5.92
CA LEU A 106 6.58 2.67 5.99
C LEU A 106 6.25 3.25 7.37
N GLU A 107 5.14 2.85 7.95
CA GLU A 107 4.74 3.24 9.31
C GLU A 107 5.76 2.72 10.33
N GLU A 108 6.15 1.45 10.23
CA GLU A 108 7.19 0.83 11.06
C GLU A 108 8.52 1.60 10.98
N ALA A 109 9.01 1.90 9.77
CA ALA A 109 10.25 2.67 9.59
C ALA A 109 10.17 4.06 10.24
N SER A 110 9.01 4.71 10.12
CA SER A 110 8.74 6.01 10.73
C SER A 110 8.68 5.93 12.26
N ASP A 111 8.07 4.89 12.83
CA ASP A 111 7.99 4.68 14.27
C ASP A 111 9.38 4.40 14.86
N LEU A 112 10.17 3.53 14.21
CA LEU A 112 11.54 3.21 14.62
C LEU A 112 12.45 4.44 14.68
N LEU A 113 12.26 5.43 13.79
CA LEU A 113 13.02 6.69 13.83
C LEU A 113 12.84 7.42 15.16
N GLY A 114 11.61 7.48 15.67
CA GLY A 114 11.27 8.07 16.95
C GLY A 114 11.62 7.17 18.14
N LEU A 115 11.23 5.89 18.08
CA LEU A 115 11.42 4.91 19.16
C LEU A 115 12.90 4.73 19.51
N TYR A 116 13.77 4.71 18.51
CA TYR A 116 15.20 4.57 18.69
C TYR A 116 15.93 5.87 19.03
N GLY A 117 15.21 6.99 19.06
CA GLY A 117 15.79 8.32 19.35
C GLY A 117 16.89 8.68 18.36
N VAL A 118 16.64 8.45 17.07
CA VAL A 118 17.59 8.81 16.01
C VAL A 118 17.71 10.33 15.96
N GLU A 119 18.94 10.83 16.08
CA GLU A 119 19.19 12.29 16.07
C GLU A 119 19.17 12.87 14.65
N MET A 120 19.74 12.13 13.68
CA MET A 120 19.83 12.56 12.29
C MET A 120 19.75 11.38 11.34
N PRO A 121 18.90 11.44 10.31
CA PRO A 121 18.84 10.41 9.28
C PRO A 121 20.12 10.31 8.48
N THR A 122 20.46 9.10 8.06
CA THR A 122 21.59 8.86 7.16
C THR A 122 21.22 9.25 5.73
N PRO A 123 22.21 9.62 4.90
CA PRO A 123 21.99 9.85 3.47
C PRO A 123 21.35 8.64 2.76
N HIS A 124 21.73 7.41 3.16
CA HIS A 124 21.18 6.19 2.59
C HIS A 124 19.69 6.04 2.90
N ALA A 125 19.25 6.31 4.14
CA ALA A 125 17.83 6.25 4.50
C ALA A 125 16.99 7.28 3.73
N MET A 126 17.52 8.50 3.57
CA MET A 126 16.85 9.53 2.77
C MET A 126 16.74 9.13 1.30
N GLU A 127 17.77 8.51 0.72
CA GLU A 127 17.75 8.02 -0.65
C GLU A 127 16.80 6.82 -0.81
N GLN A 128 16.74 5.88 0.15
CA GLN A 128 15.74 4.80 0.15
C GLN A 128 14.31 5.36 0.15
N CYS A 129 14.00 6.32 1.03
CA CYS A 129 12.68 6.95 1.05
C CYS A 129 12.33 7.60 -0.31
N ALA A 130 13.28 8.24 -0.97
CA ALA A 130 13.05 8.84 -2.29
C ALA A 130 12.75 7.77 -3.37
N ILE A 131 13.49 6.65 -3.36
CA ILE A 131 13.24 5.50 -4.26
C ILE A 131 11.85 4.92 -4.01
N ILE A 132 11.46 4.75 -2.73
CA ILE A 132 10.15 4.21 -2.36
C ILE A 132 9.02 5.14 -2.85
N VAL A 133 9.15 6.46 -2.70
CA VAL A 133 8.15 7.41 -3.21
C VAL A 133 7.96 7.24 -4.73
N GLU A 134 9.04 7.08 -5.49
CA GLU A 134 8.98 6.85 -6.94
C GLU A 134 8.32 5.52 -7.27
N ALA A 135 8.67 4.42 -6.57
CA ALA A 135 8.07 3.11 -6.76
C ALA A 135 6.56 3.11 -6.44
N VAL A 136 6.17 3.72 -5.32
CA VAL A 136 4.76 3.82 -4.91
C VAL A 136 3.96 4.72 -5.86
N ASP A 137 4.54 5.75 -6.48
CA ASP A 137 3.88 6.57 -7.50
C ASP A 137 3.55 5.73 -8.75
N HIS A 138 4.47 4.87 -9.18
CA HIS A 138 4.21 3.89 -10.24
C HIS A 138 3.12 2.88 -9.85
N LEU A 139 3.15 2.36 -8.60
CA LEU A 139 2.13 1.46 -8.08
C LEU A 139 0.74 2.11 -8.06
N ALA A 140 0.64 3.34 -7.54
CA ALA A 140 -0.61 4.11 -7.52
C ALA A 140 -1.16 4.34 -8.93
N THR A 141 -0.28 4.69 -9.88
CA THR A 141 -0.63 4.84 -11.29
C THR A 141 -1.15 3.53 -11.89
N ALA A 142 -0.51 2.39 -11.58
CA ALA A 142 -0.95 1.07 -12.03
C ALA A 142 -2.33 0.71 -11.44
N CYS A 143 -2.56 0.98 -10.15
CA CYS A 143 -3.85 0.77 -9.48
C CYS A 143 -4.99 1.60 -10.10
N GLN A 144 -4.73 2.87 -10.44
CA GLN A 144 -5.71 3.73 -11.11
C GLN A 144 -6.06 3.22 -12.52
N ASN A 145 -5.12 2.59 -13.20
CA ASN A 145 -5.26 2.09 -14.57
C ASN A 145 -5.71 0.62 -14.67
N LEU A 146 -5.92 -0.10 -13.56
CA LEU A 146 -6.31 -1.50 -13.52
C LEU A 146 -7.54 -1.83 -14.37
N LYS A 147 -8.54 -0.95 -14.39
CA LYS A 147 -9.78 -1.16 -15.17
C LYS A 147 -9.55 -1.22 -16.68
N GLY A 148 -8.59 -0.47 -17.19
CA GLY A 148 -8.29 -0.37 -18.62
C GLY A 148 -7.02 -1.10 -19.02
N MET A 149 -6.21 -1.54 -18.07
CA MET A 149 -4.91 -2.20 -18.23
C MET A 149 -3.92 -1.45 -19.14
N ARG A 150 -4.13 -0.12 -19.31
CA ARG A 150 -3.33 0.72 -20.21
C ARG A 150 -2.13 1.31 -19.48
N GLY A 151 -0.96 1.21 -20.09
CA GLY A 151 0.27 1.80 -19.55
C GLY A 151 0.85 1.08 -18.33
N VAL A 152 0.20 0.01 -17.85
CA VAL A 152 0.64 -0.76 -16.68
C VAL A 152 2.02 -1.39 -16.93
N SER A 153 2.27 -1.94 -18.11
CA SER A 153 3.54 -2.65 -18.42
C SER A 153 4.78 -1.77 -18.24
N GLN A 154 4.71 -0.47 -18.58
CA GLN A 154 5.85 0.42 -18.39
C GLN A 154 6.10 0.70 -16.91
N ALA A 155 5.04 0.99 -16.14
CA ALA A 155 5.15 1.19 -14.70
C ALA A 155 5.79 0.00 -13.98
N LEU A 156 5.47 -1.24 -14.41
CA LEU A 156 6.06 -2.46 -13.84
C LEU A 156 7.56 -2.59 -14.14
N VAL A 157 8.00 -2.21 -15.34
CA VAL A 157 9.44 -2.20 -15.71
C VAL A 157 10.20 -1.18 -14.88
N ASP A 158 9.62 0.01 -14.71
CA ASP A 158 10.24 1.09 -13.96
C ASP A 158 10.35 0.72 -12.47
N MET A 159 9.32 0.06 -11.89
CA MET A 159 9.36 -0.44 -10.51
C MET A 159 10.46 -1.48 -10.28
N LYS A 160 10.64 -2.43 -11.20
CA LYS A 160 11.75 -3.41 -11.09
C LYS A 160 13.12 -2.74 -11.09
N SER A 161 13.29 -1.69 -11.89
CA SER A 161 14.55 -0.91 -11.90
C SER A 161 14.78 -0.19 -10.57
N LEU A 162 13.71 0.27 -9.91
CA LEU A 162 13.79 0.95 -8.61
C LEU A 162 14.11 -0.04 -7.49
N GLU A 163 13.52 -1.24 -7.49
CA GLU A 163 13.87 -2.32 -6.55
C GLU A 163 15.35 -2.71 -6.70
N ASP A 164 15.84 -2.98 -7.91
CA ASP A 164 17.25 -3.26 -8.17
C ASP A 164 18.19 -2.12 -7.67
N LYS A 165 17.71 -0.87 -7.67
CA LYS A 165 18.44 0.28 -7.12
C LYS A 165 18.41 0.29 -5.59
N GLY A 166 17.25 0.02 -4.98
CA GLY A 166 17.06 -0.09 -3.53
C GLY A 166 17.94 -1.17 -2.92
N ASP A 167 17.94 -2.35 -3.51
CA ASP A 167 18.76 -3.51 -3.16
C ASP A 167 20.27 -3.16 -3.10
N ARG A 168 20.76 -2.44 -4.11
CA ARG A 168 22.16 -1.98 -4.10
C ARG A 168 22.42 -0.97 -3.00
N LEU A 169 21.50 -0.02 -2.81
CA LEU A 169 21.61 1.02 -1.78
C LEU A 169 21.60 0.42 -0.38
N LEU A 170 20.73 -0.58 -0.12
CA LEU A 170 20.70 -1.30 1.16
C LEU A 170 22.04 -1.99 1.44
N ARG A 171 22.61 -2.69 0.45
CA ARG A 171 23.92 -3.36 0.61
C ARG A 171 25.03 -2.36 0.93
N ASP A 172 25.03 -1.21 0.27
CA ASP A 172 26.00 -0.13 0.51
C ASP A 172 25.80 0.51 1.89
N ALA A 173 24.54 0.73 2.29
CA ALA A 173 24.20 1.23 3.62
C ALA A 173 24.67 0.28 4.73
N LEU A 174 24.35 -1.00 4.63
CA LEU A 174 24.82 -2.00 5.58
C LEU A 174 26.35 -2.11 5.60
N ALA A 175 26.99 -2.13 4.43
CA ALA A 175 28.45 -2.16 4.36
C ALA A 175 29.09 -0.95 5.05
N SER A 176 28.48 0.24 4.97
CA SER A 176 28.98 1.44 5.64
C SER A 176 28.91 1.31 7.16
N LEU A 177 27.84 0.72 7.70
CA LEU A 177 27.67 0.49 9.14
C LEU A 177 28.72 -0.48 9.71
N PHE A 178 29.03 -1.57 8.97
CA PHE A 178 29.94 -2.61 9.48
C PHE A 178 31.43 -2.35 9.19
N ARG A 179 31.76 -1.39 8.35
CA ARG A 179 33.15 -1.05 8.04
C ARG A 179 33.78 -0.01 8.97
N ASP A 180 32.96 0.72 9.72
CA ASP A 180 33.48 1.69 10.69
C ASP A 180 33.78 1.00 12.03
N PRO A 181 35.06 0.82 12.39
CA PRO A 181 35.43 0.15 13.65
C PRO A 181 35.12 0.98 14.89
N GLY A 182 34.79 2.24 14.74
CA GLY A 182 34.47 3.17 15.83
C GLY A 182 32.98 3.37 16.06
N ILE A 183 32.12 2.78 15.24
CA ILE A 183 30.66 2.94 15.37
C ILE A 183 30.12 2.24 16.60
N ASP A 184 29.22 2.90 17.33
CA ASP A 184 28.50 2.27 18.43
C ASP A 184 27.61 1.12 17.91
N PRO A 185 27.72 -0.11 18.45
CA PRO A 185 26.87 -1.23 18.06
C PRO A 185 25.36 -0.94 18.14
N LEU A 186 24.91 -0.06 19.03
CA LEU A 186 23.51 0.34 19.10
C LEU A 186 23.10 1.18 17.87
N ILE A 187 24.00 2.00 17.32
CA ILE A 187 23.75 2.72 16.08
C ILE A 187 23.59 1.74 14.91
N VAL A 188 24.43 0.71 14.86
CA VAL A 188 24.34 -0.36 13.83
C VAL A 188 22.98 -1.05 13.90
N ILE A 189 22.54 -1.47 15.10
CA ILE A 189 21.25 -2.15 15.28
C ILE A 189 20.10 -1.25 14.82
N ARG A 190 20.04 -0.01 15.31
CA ARG A 190 18.97 0.95 14.98
C ARG A 190 18.85 1.17 13.48
N TRP A 191 19.97 1.46 12.82
CA TRP A 191 19.95 1.73 11.38
C TRP A 191 19.69 0.48 10.55
N LYS A 192 20.18 -0.68 10.98
CA LYS A 192 19.90 -1.95 10.31
C LYS A 192 18.38 -2.21 10.29
N ASP A 193 17.70 -2.07 11.42
CA ASP A 193 16.26 -2.31 11.52
C ASP A 193 15.46 -1.30 10.66
N ILE A 194 15.86 -0.02 10.67
CA ILE A 194 15.20 1.02 9.85
C ILE A 194 15.41 0.74 8.35
N TYR A 195 16.63 0.40 7.93
CA TYR A 195 16.90 0.05 6.52
C TYR A 195 16.12 -1.18 6.07
N GLU A 196 16.00 -2.20 6.94
CA GLU A 196 15.23 -3.41 6.65
C GLU A 196 13.71 -3.13 6.56
N ALA A 197 13.18 -2.21 7.36
CA ALA A 197 11.79 -1.78 7.25
C ALA A 197 11.53 -1.04 5.93
N LEU A 198 12.41 -0.12 5.53
CA LEU A 198 12.33 0.59 4.26
C LEU A 198 12.45 -0.37 3.06
N GLU A 199 13.34 -1.36 3.13
CA GLU A 199 13.49 -2.37 2.09
C GLU A 199 12.22 -3.23 1.93
N ARG A 200 11.64 -3.70 3.04
CA ARG A 200 10.38 -4.45 2.99
C ARG A 200 9.25 -3.65 2.35
N ALA A 201 9.21 -2.32 2.54
CA ALA A 201 8.23 -1.48 1.86
C ALA A 201 8.45 -1.47 0.33
N LEU A 202 9.69 -1.46 -0.13
CA LEU A 202 10.04 -1.51 -1.55
C LEU A 202 9.75 -2.90 -2.15
N ASP A 203 10.09 -3.98 -1.44
CA ASP A 203 9.80 -5.37 -1.82
C ASP A 203 8.29 -5.61 -1.96
N ALA A 204 7.48 -5.07 -1.04
CA ALA A 204 6.03 -5.14 -1.12
C ALA A 204 5.50 -4.39 -2.37
N CYS A 205 6.09 -3.25 -2.75
CA CYS A 205 5.78 -2.58 -4.01
C CYS A 205 6.07 -3.47 -5.22
N GLU A 206 7.22 -4.15 -5.26
CA GLU A 206 7.57 -5.08 -6.34
C GLU A 206 6.59 -6.27 -6.39
N THR A 207 6.26 -6.84 -5.22
CA THR A 207 5.31 -7.95 -5.15
C THR A 207 3.93 -7.53 -5.66
N ALA A 208 3.43 -6.37 -5.23
CA ALA A 208 2.18 -5.80 -5.75
C ALA A 208 2.22 -5.60 -7.28
N ALA A 209 3.36 -5.12 -7.79
CA ALA A 209 3.59 -4.98 -9.23
C ALA A 209 3.50 -6.31 -9.98
N ASN A 210 4.14 -7.34 -9.44
CA ASN A 210 4.13 -8.69 -10.02
C ASN A 210 2.71 -9.28 -10.03
N VAL A 211 1.90 -9.02 -9.00
CA VAL A 211 0.48 -9.40 -8.98
C VAL A 211 -0.29 -8.67 -10.09
N ILE A 212 -0.08 -7.36 -10.26
CA ILE A 212 -0.70 -6.59 -11.33
C ILE A 212 -0.28 -7.12 -12.71
N ALA A 213 1.00 -7.48 -12.89
CA ALA A 213 1.48 -8.10 -14.12
C ALA A 213 0.72 -9.40 -14.44
N ASN A 214 0.53 -10.25 -13.44
CA ASN A 214 -0.23 -11.50 -13.58
C ASN A 214 -1.70 -11.24 -13.94
N ILE A 215 -2.33 -10.25 -13.29
CA ILE A 215 -3.70 -9.83 -13.63
C ILE A 215 -3.79 -9.40 -15.10
N VAL A 216 -2.84 -8.58 -15.57
CA VAL A 216 -2.81 -8.13 -16.98
C VAL A 216 -2.66 -9.32 -17.93
N VAL A 217 -1.74 -10.24 -17.67
CA VAL A 217 -1.52 -11.42 -18.52
C VAL A 217 -2.72 -12.35 -18.57
N LYS A 218 -3.40 -12.57 -17.44
CA LYS A 218 -4.59 -13.44 -17.36
C LYS A 218 -5.83 -12.84 -18.06
N ASN A 219 -5.86 -11.52 -18.29
CA ASN A 219 -7.03 -10.79 -18.83
C ASN A 219 -6.76 -10.12 -20.19
N ALA A 220 -5.59 -10.37 -20.82
CA ALA A 220 -5.20 -9.86 -22.14
C ALA A 220 -5.88 -10.58 -23.33
#